data_a426a0b0220a1d1951ae9160a3900ab3
#
_entry.id   a426a0b0220a1d1951ae9160a3900ab3
#
_cell.length_a   1.000
_cell.length_b   1.000
_cell.length_c   1.000
_cell.angle_alpha   90.00
_cell.angle_beta   90.00
_cell.angle_gamma   90.00
#
_symmetry.space_group_name_H-M   'P 1'
#
loop_
_entity.id
_entity.type
_entity.pdbx_description
1 polymer ?
#
loop_
_entity_poly.entity_id
_entity_poly.type
_entity_poly.pdbx_seq_one_letter_code
_entity_poly.pdbx_strand_id
1 'polypeptide(L)'
;ARSVSQGRAREFAGFGWDADEIPDPQDAATVETSRLDWSELDKTDHARMLAWYRALTALRRELAWSRRTAWPQIDEADDVVTVTYEDIVVVTNLSGRPRPAPELSEVLLSWDPVGSAPSCLPAGQTLIARR
;
A
#
# COMPACT_ATOMS: atom_id res chain seq x y z
N ALA A 1 31.46 17.74 2.00
CA ALA A 1 30.87 17.31 0.72
C ALA A 1 31.48 15.98 0.23
N ARG A 2 32.76 15.94 -0.17
CA ARG A 2 33.42 14.73 -0.73
C ARG A 2 33.35 13.49 0.15
N SER A 3 33.44 13.59 1.45
CA SER A 3 33.37 12.44 2.38
C SER A 3 31.98 11.77 2.41
N VAL A 4 30.91 12.55 2.23
CA VAL A 4 29.53 12.04 2.21
C VAL A 4 29.28 11.25 0.92
N SER A 5 29.61 11.83 -0.24
CA SER A 5 29.45 11.16 -1.53
C SER A 5 30.27 9.87 -1.61
N GLN A 6 31.54 9.88 -1.13
CA GLN A 6 32.38 8.69 -1.07
C GLN A 6 31.86 7.64 -0.06
N GLY A 7 31.31 8.07 1.07
CA GLY A 7 30.69 7.18 2.05
C GLY A 7 29.50 6.46 1.45
N ARG A 8 28.65 7.19 0.74
CA ARG A 8 27.46 6.65 0.06
C ARG A 8 27.85 5.64 -1.01
N ALA A 9 28.81 5.97 -1.88
CA ALA A 9 29.30 5.06 -2.91
C ALA A 9 29.81 3.73 -2.33
N ARG A 10 30.57 3.78 -1.20
CA ARG A 10 31.05 2.56 -0.53
C ARG A 10 29.92 1.73 0.09
N GLU A 11 28.94 2.38 0.70
CA GLU A 11 27.79 1.71 1.30
C GLU A 11 27.01 0.92 0.23
N PHE A 12 26.70 1.54 -0.89
CA PHE A 12 25.89 0.93 -1.94
C PHE A 12 26.67 -0.07 -2.82
N ALA A 13 28.00 0.08 -2.95
CA ALA A 13 28.83 -0.93 -3.59
C ALA A 13 28.71 -2.30 -2.87
N GLY A 14 28.47 -2.32 -1.55
CA GLY A 14 28.20 -3.53 -0.79
C GLY A 14 26.90 -4.23 -1.19
N PHE A 15 25.96 -3.54 -1.86
CA PHE A 15 24.70 -4.08 -2.38
C PHE A 15 24.76 -4.38 -3.89
N GLY A 16 25.92 -4.26 -4.52
CA GLY A 16 26.12 -4.55 -5.94
C GLY A 16 25.72 -3.43 -6.90
N TRP A 17 25.57 -2.20 -6.43
CA TRP A 17 25.28 -1.04 -7.26
C TRP A 17 26.57 -0.43 -7.81
N ASP A 18 26.54 -0.05 -9.09
CA ASP A 18 27.65 0.69 -9.68
C ASP A 18 27.71 2.12 -9.14
N ALA A 19 28.93 2.63 -8.93
CA ALA A 19 29.15 3.96 -8.36
C ALA A 19 28.49 5.08 -9.19
N ASP A 20 28.39 4.88 -10.52
CA ASP A 20 27.80 5.83 -11.46
C ASP A 20 26.26 5.82 -11.44
N GLU A 21 25.63 4.78 -10.87
CA GLU A 21 24.18 4.68 -10.69
C GLU A 21 23.70 5.33 -9.39
N ILE A 22 24.64 5.66 -8.48
CA ILE A 22 24.31 6.21 -7.17
C ILE A 22 24.25 7.74 -7.28
N PRO A 23 23.06 8.36 -7.12
CA PRO A 23 22.93 9.81 -7.14
C PRO A 23 23.79 10.44 -6.02
N ASP A 24 24.56 11.47 -6.37
CA ASP A 24 25.31 12.23 -5.35
C ASP A 24 24.31 13.00 -4.45
N PRO A 25 24.22 12.70 -3.15
CA PRO A 25 23.32 13.39 -2.23
C PRO A 25 23.63 14.87 -2.04
N GLN A 26 24.80 15.33 -2.53
CA GLN A 26 25.24 16.73 -2.49
C GLN A 26 24.95 17.47 -3.80
N ASP A 27 24.50 16.77 -4.84
CA ASP A 27 24.17 17.38 -6.14
C ASP A 27 22.77 18.03 -6.10
N ALA A 28 22.70 19.26 -6.60
CA ALA A 28 21.43 19.96 -6.76
C ALA A 28 20.44 19.18 -7.66
N ALA A 29 20.95 18.49 -8.69
CA ALA A 29 20.14 17.65 -9.56
C ALA A 29 19.45 16.53 -8.78
N THR A 30 20.11 15.92 -7.79
CA THR A 30 19.51 14.90 -6.92
C THR A 30 18.33 15.45 -6.11
N VAL A 31 18.47 16.69 -5.62
CA VAL A 31 17.39 17.38 -4.91
C VAL A 31 16.21 17.66 -5.83
N GLU A 32 16.46 18.17 -7.03
CA GLU A 32 15.41 18.47 -8.00
C GLU A 32 14.68 17.20 -8.46
N THR A 33 15.41 16.12 -8.72
CA THR A 33 14.81 14.82 -9.10
C THR A 33 13.97 14.21 -7.96
N SER A 34 14.30 14.52 -6.71
CA SER A 34 13.57 14.04 -5.52
C SER A 34 12.37 14.93 -5.16
N ARG A 35 12.19 16.05 -5.85
CA ARG A 35 11.09 17.00 -5.58
C ARG A 35 9.78 16.45 -6.12
N LEU A 36 8.76 16.38 -5.27
CA LEU A 36 7.41 15.98 -5.68
C LEU A 36 6.77 17.04 -6.60
N ASP A 37 6.23 16.58 -7.71
CA ASP A 37 5.40 17.42 -8.59
C ASP A 37 3.96 17.41 -8.11
N TRP A 38 3.58 18.46 -7.37
CA TRP A 38 2.23 18.63 -6.84
C TRP A 38 1.15 18.78 -7.92
N SER A 39 1.52 19.11 -9.17
CA SER A 39 0.56 19.16 -10.29
C SER A 39 0.05 17.77 -10.69
N GLU A 40 0.70 16.70 -10.22
CA GLU A 40 0.25 15.34 -10.46
C GLU A 40 -1.00 14.94 -9.69
N LEU A 41 -1.38 15.70 -8.66
CA LEU A 41 -2.57 15.39 -7.84
C LEU A 41 -3.87 15.33 -8.65
N ASP A 42 -3.94 16.05 -9.77
CA ASP A 42 -5.11 16.08 -10.64
C ASP A 42 -5.09 15.00 -11.74
N LYS A 43 -4.00 14.25 -11.89
CA LYS A 43 -3.93 13.12 -12.82
C LYS A 43 -4.77 11.96 -12.27
N THR A 44 -5.51 11.28 -13.13
CA THR A 44 -6.51 10.26 -12.75
C THR A 44 -5.97 9.22 -11.75
N ASP A 45 -4.82 8.63 -12.02
CA ASP A 45 -4.26 7.57 -11.16
C ASP A 45 -3.76 8.11 -9.82
N HIS A 46 -3.14 9.30 -9.83
CA HIS A 46 -2.67 9.96 -8.61
C HIS A 46 -3.85 10.45 -7.76
N ALA A 47 -4.87 11.02 -8.39
CA ALA A 47 -6.10 11.44 -7.71
C ALA A 47 -6.81 10.25 -7.05
N ARG A 48 -6.90 9.12 -7.75
CA ARG A 48 -7.46 7.87 -7.23
C ARG A 48 -6.68 7.35 -6.03
N MET A 49 -5.35 7.32 -6.12
CA MET A 49 -4.47 6.90 -5.03
C MET A 49 -4.63 7.81 -3.81
N LEU A 50 -4.65 9.13 -4.02
CA LEU A 50 -4.89 10.10 -2.95
C LEU A 50 -6.25 9.90 -2.27
N ALA A 51 -7.31 9.68 -3.06
CA ALA A 51 -8.66 9.40 -2.54
C ALA A 51 -8.66 8.12 -1.70
N TRP A 52 -7.98 7.06 -2.15
CA TRP A 52 -7.83 5.80 -1.43
C TRP A 52 -7.16 6.00 -0.07
N TYR A 53 -6.02 6.68 -0.01
CA TYR A 53 -5.33 6.95 1.26
C TYR A 53 -6.13 7.83 2.21
N ARG A 54 -6.89 8.80 1.68
CA ARG A 54 -7.82 9.61 2.49
C ARG A 54 -8.92 8.75 3.10
N ALA A 55 -9.52 7.86 2.31
CA ALA A 55 -10.56 6.94 2.78
C ALA A 55 -10.01 5.96 3.84
N LEU A 56 -8.84 5.36 3.60
CA LEU A 56 -8.16 4.50 4.58
C LEU A 56 -7.89 5.22 5.90
N THR A 57 -7.42 6.47 5.83
CA THR A 57 -7.13 7.27 7.01
C THR A 57 -8.40 7.63 7.78
N ALA A 58 -9.49 7.95 7.07
CA ALA A 58 -10.79 8.23 7.68
C ALA A 58 -11.34 6.97 8.37
N LEU A 59 -11.36 5.83 7.67
CA LEU A 59 -11.83 4.56 8.20
C LEU A 59 -11.01 4.12 9.42
N ARG A 60 -9.68 4.31 9.40
CA ARG A 60 -8.82 4.02 10.55
C ARG A 60 -9.19 4.82 11.79
N ARG A 61 -9.59 6.08 11.63
CA ARG A 61 -10.05 6.94 12.73
C ARG A 61 -11.42 6.51 13.25
N GLU A 62 -12.35 6.25 12.33
CA GLU A 62 -13.70 5.79 12.62
C GLU A 62 -13.70 4.48 13.43
N LEU A 63 -12.92 3.51 12.99
CA LEU A 63 -12.75 2.22 13.66
C LEU A 63 -11.92 2.30 14.96
N ALA A 64 -11.43 3.48 15.34
CA ALA A 64 -10.55 3.70 16.48
C ALA A 64 -9.35 2.71 16.52
N TRP A 65 -8.77 2.41 15.36
CA TRP A 65 -7.76 1.35 15.15
C TRP A 65 -6.58 1.44 16.11
N SER A 66 -6.15 2.65 16.47
CA SER A 66 -5.03 2.87 17.40
C SER A 66 -5.31 2.46 18.85
N ARG A 67 -6.57 2.18 19.19
CA ARG A 67 -6.97 1.75 20.55
C ARG A 67 -7.10 0.23 20.67
N ARG A 68 -6.98 -0.48 19.57
CA ARG A 68 -7.07 -1.94 19.53
C ARG A 68 -5.74 -2.54 19.97
N THR A 69 -5.77 -3.57 20.80
CA THR A 69 -4.58 -4.17 21.42
C THR A 69 -4.38 -5.64 21.03
N ALA A 70 -5.39 -6.28 20.45
CA ALA A 70 -5.27 -7.65 19.98
C ALA A 70 -4.29 -7.76 18.80
N TRP A 71 -3.72 -8.92 18.58
CA TRP A 71 -2.94 -9.21 17.38
C TRP A 71 -3.86 -9.72 16.25
N PRO A 72 -3.66 -9.28 15.01
CA PRO A 72 -4.43 -9.80 13.89
C PRO A 72 -4.10 -11.26 13.63
N GLN A 73 -5.07 -12.02 13.16
CA GLN A 73 -4.84 -13.31 12.53
C GLN A 73 -4.57 -13.08 11.04
N ILE A 74 -3.57 -13.78 10.49
CA ILE A 74 -3.19 -13.66 9.09
C ILE A 74 -3.28 -15.05 8.48
N ASP A 75 -4.08 -15.19 7.44
CA ASP A 75 -4.22 -16.39 6.64
C ASP A 75 -3.82 -16.08 5.20
N GLU A 76 -3.12 -17.02 4.57
CA GLU A 76 -2.77 -16.98 3.15
C GLU A 76 -3.16 -18.30 2.50
N ALA A 77 -4.01 -18.21 1.49
CA ALA A 77 -4.42 -19.36 0.69
C ALA A 77 -4.66 -18.92 -0.76
N ASP A 78 -4.14 -19.67 -1.71
CA ASP A 78 -4.38 -19.44 -3.14
C ASP A 78 -4.07 -18.01 -3.63
N ASP A 79 -3.00 -17.39 -3.15
CA ASP A 79 -2.62 -16.00 -3.39
C ASP A 79 -3.63 -14.97 -2.86
N VAL A 80 -4.50 -15.35 -1.94
CA VAL A 80 -5.39 -14.46 -1.20
C VAL A 80 -4.84 -14.31 0.22
N VAL A 81 -4.56 -13.08 0.61
CA VAL A 81 -4.15 -12.74 1.98
C VAL A 81 -5.37 -12.18 2.72
N THR A 82 -5.68 -12.78 3.86
CA THR A 82 -6.76 -12.36 4.75
C THR A 82 -6.18 -11.97 6.10
N VAL A 83 -6.38 -10.74 6.51
CA VAL A 83 -6.00 -10.22 7.83
C VAL A 83 -7.27 -9.98 8.63
N THR A 84 -7.50 -10.77 9.67
CA THR A 84 -8.67 -10.66 10.54
C THR A 84 -8.27 -10.00 11.85
N TYR A 85 -8.99 -8.95 12.20
CA TYR A 85 -8.80 -8.19 13.43
C TYR A 85 -10.14 -7.94 14.10
N GLU A 86 -10.49 -8.81 15.07
CA GLU A 86 -11.81 -8.82 15.70
C GLU A 86 -12.93 -9.02 14.66
N ASP A 87 -13.82 -8.03 14.49
CA ASP A 87 -14.91 -8.01 13.52
C ASP A 87 -14.48 -7.47 12.13
N ILE A 88 -13.26 -6.94 12.01
CA ILE A 88 -12.76 -6.36 10.76
C ILE A 88 -11.88 -7.36 10.03
N VAL A 89 -12.09 -7.46 8.75
CA VAL A 89 -11.27 -8.27 7.85
C VAL A 89 -10.75 -7.42 6.69
N VAL A 90 -9.46 -7.55 6.40
CA VAL A 90 -8.83 -7.03 5.18
C VAL A 90 -8.52 -8.20 4.29
N VAL A 91 -9.04 -8.21 3.08
CA VAL A 91 -8.82 -9.29 2.11
C VAL A 91 -8.18 -8.72 0.86
N THR A 92 -7.09 -9.33 0.43
CA THR A 92 -6.37 -8.94 -0.79
C THR A 92 -6.15 -10.15 -1.68
N ASN A 93 -6.63 -10.08 -2.91
CA ASN A 93 -6.34 -11.05 -3.94
C ASN A 93 -5.07 -10.63 -4.70
N LEU A 94 -3.95 -11.28 -4.45
CA LEU A 94 -2.67 -11.04 -5.10
C LEU A 94 -2.52 -11.82 -6.41
N SER A 95 -3.47 -12.71 -6.74
CA SER A 95 -3.41 -13.51 -7.97
C SER A 95 -3.83 -12.68 -9.21
N GLY A 96 -3.41 -13.13 -10.38
CA GLY A 96 -3.83 -12.56 -11.66
C GLY A 96 -5.23 -12.97 -12.12
N ARG A 97 -6.06 -13.60 -11.27
CA ARG A 97 -7.38 -14.14 -11.60
C ARG A 97 -8.38 -13.93 -10.46
N PRO A 98 -9.69 -13.94 -10.72
CA PRO A 98 -10.70 -13.88 -9.68
C PRO A 98 -10.59 -15.04 -8.69
N ARG A 99 -10.86 -14.77 -7.41
CA ARG A 99 -10.85 -15.73 -6.30
C ARG A 99 -12.15 -15.67 -5.50
N PRO A 100 -12.59 -16.75 -4.86
CA PRO A 100 -13.72 -16.68 -3.95
C PRO A 100 -13.47 -15.64 -2.84
N ALA A 101 -14.50 -14.86 -2.52
CA ALA A 101 -14.47 -13.99 -1.35
C ALA A 101 -14.88 -14.78 -0.10
N PRO A 102 -14.33 -14.47 1.09
CA PRO A 102 -14.86 -15.00 2.34
C PRO A 102 -16.28 -14.46 2.61
N GLU A 103 -16.98 -15.05 3.57
CA GLU A 103 -18.26 -14.49 4.03
C GLU A 103 -18.02 -13.14 4.71
N LEU A 104 -18.73 -12.12 4.20
CA LEU A 104 -18.64 -10.74 4.66
C LEU A 104 -20.05 -10.22 4.94
N SER A 105 -20.21 -9.49 6.03
CA SER A 105 -21.50 -8.86 6.37
C SER A 105 -21.64 -7.48 5.74
N GLU A 106 -20.56 -6.71 5.65
CA GLU A 106 -20.56 -5.34 5.15
C GLU A 106 -19.18 -4.98 4.57
N VAL A 107 -19.14 -4.46 3.35
CA VAL A 107 -17.92 -3.87 2.77
C VAL A 107 -17.81 -2.41 3.20
N LEU A 108 -16.77 -2.08 3.94
CA LEU A 108 -16.49 -0.73 4.44
C LEU A 108 -15.70 0.10 3.44
N LEU A 109 -14.75 -0.53 2.73
CA LEU A 109 -13.92 0.13 1.73
C LEU A 109 -13.39 -0.91 0.74
N SER A 110 -13.33 -0.55 -0.54
CA SER A 110 -12.75 -1.39 -1.59
C SER A 110 -11.97 -0.55 -2.60
N TRP A 111 -10.89 -1.11 -3.14
CA TRP A 111 -10.08 -0.44 -4.16
C TRP A 111 -10.88 -0.20 -5.45
N ASP A 112 -11.50 -1.23 -6.00
CA ASP A 112 -12.49 -1.10 -7.05
C ASP A 112 -13.90 -1.26 -6.48
N PRO A 113 -14.90 -0.59 -7.02
CA PRO A 113 -16.28 -0.73 -6.56
C PRO A 113 -16.75 -2.20 -6.60
N VAL A 114 -17.23 -2.68 -5.48
CA VAL A 114 -17.83 -4.03 -5.35
C VAL A 114 -19.25 -3.91 -4.76
N GLY A 115 -20.05 -4.94 -4.93
CA GLY A 115 -21.34 -5.03 -4.25
C GLY A 115 -21.18 -5.17 -2.72
N SER A 116 -22.27 -5.05 -1.99
CA SER A 116 -22.29 -5.08 -0.51
C SER A 116 -21.79 -6.41 0.09
N ALA A 117 -21.92 -7.51 -0.65
CA ALA A 117 -21.45 -8.84 -0.26
C ALA A 117 -20.90 -9.57 -1.50
N PRO A 118 -19.68 -9.26 -1.94
CA PRO A 118 -19.11 -9.90 -3.11
C PRO A 118 -18.82 -11.37 -2.80
N SER A 119 -19.27 -12.27 -3.66
CA SER A 119 -18.90 -13.69 -3.61
C SER A 119 -17.54 -13.99 -4.27
N CYS A 120 -16.99 -12.99 -4.97
CA CYS A 120 -15.75 -13.10 -5.73
C CYS A 120 -14.92 -11.84 -5.59
N LEU A 121 -13.63 -12.02 -5.43
CA LEU A 121 -12.61 -10.95 -5.42
C LEU A 121 -11.94 -10.91 -6.79
N PRO A 122 -12.10 -9.84 -7.58
CA PRO A 122 -11.32 -9.63 -8.80
C PRO A 122 -9.82 -9.71 -8.57
N ALA A 123 -9.04 -9.93 -9.64
CA ALA A 123 -7.58 -9.88 -9.59
C ALA A 123 -7.08 -8.52 -9.06
N GLY A 124 -6.11 -8.52 -8.16
CA GLY A 124 -5.53 -7.30 -7.57
C GLY A 124 -6.47 -6.53 -6.63
N GLN A 125 -7.67 -7.07 -6.33
CA GLN A 125 -8.63 -6.41 -5.46
C GLN A 125 -8.21 -6.47 -3.99
N THR A 126 -8.33 -5.32 -3.32
CA THR A 126 -8.28 -5.23 -1.86
C THR A 126 -9.59 -4.64 -1.34
N LEU A 127 -10.13 -5.23 -0.29
CA LEU A 127 -11.29 -4.70 0.42
C LEU A 127 -11.11 -4.81 1.93
N ILE A 128 -11.81 -3.92 2.63
CA ILE A 128 -11.93 -3.92 4.09
C ILE A 128 -13.42 -4.07 4.40
N ALA A 129 -13.74 -5.02 5.24
CA ALA A 129 -15.12 -5.41 5.52
C ALA A 129 -15.33 -5.80 6.99
N ARG A 130 -16.59 -5.97 7.38
CA ARG A 130 -16.97 -6.67 8.61
C ARG A 130 -17.31 -8.14 8.30
N ARG A 131 -17.05 -8.98 9.27
CA ARG A 131 -17.51 -10.38 9.32
C ARG A 131 -18.86 -10.49 9.97
#